data_1aadf04a299df4d72009604271b4413d
#
_entry.id   1aadf04a299df4d72009604271b4413d
#
_cell.length_a   1.000
_cell.length_b   1.000
_cell.length_c   1.000
_cell.angle_alpha   90.00
_cell.angle_beta   90.00
_cell.angle_gamma   90.00
#
_symmetry.space_group_name_H-M   'P 1'
#
loop_
_entity.id
_entity.type
_entity.pdbx_description
1 polymer ?
#
loop_
_entity_poly.entity_id
_entity_poly.type
_entity_poly.pdbx_seq_one_letter_code
_entity_poly.pdbx_strand_id
1 'polypeptide(L)'
;MLRVCRSAIPASALSVVDLKLTKLSRMQDKLRVLVVEDEALIRMDVAATLEEAGFEVVAQGVDGEEGISLAQEHEPDLVVMDIKMPNLDGISAAEKISELKIPVVLLTAFSQSDLVSRAAEAGAMAFVTKPFKPNDLLPAIQIALARHEELTALESEIADLQARLETRKLMDRAKGLLMSKMKLSEPDAFRWIQKASMDRRLSMAQVAKAVIDQLAPKDSSDEENS
;
A
#
# COMPACT_ATOMS: atom_id res chain seq x y z
N MET A 1 -8.58 -34.80 -24.03
CA MET A 1 -9.62 -33.81 -23.69
C MET A 1 -9.95 -33.94 -22.22
N LEU A 2 -9.36 -33.15 -21.37
CA LEU A 2 -9.70 -33.05 -19.94
C LEU A 2 -9.92 -31.57 -19.64
N ARG A 3 -11.19 -31.19 -19.50
CA ARG A 3 -11.60 -29.86 -19.02
C ARG A 3 -11.41 -29.82 -17.50
N VAL A 4 -10.44 -29.04 -17.02
CA VAL A 4 -10.32 -28.72 -15.60
C VAL A 4 -11.25 -27.55 -15.31
N CYS A 5 -12.30 -27.81 -14.50
CA CYS A 5 -13.18 -26.80 -13.92
C CYS A 5 -12.37 -25.84 -13.04
N ARG A 6 -12.34 -24.56 -13.41
CA ARG A 6 -11.92 -23.47 -12.52
C ARG A 6 -13.06 -23.21 -11.52
N SER A 7 -12.97 -23.77 -10.33
CA SER A 7 -13.78 -23.34 -9.20
C SER A 7 -13.21 -22.03 -8.66
N ALA A 8 -14.04 -21.00 -8.58
CA ALA A 8 -13.70 -19.69 -8.03
C ALA A 8 -13.27 -19.81 -6.55
N ILE A 9 -12.04 -19.43 -6.25
CA ILE A 9 -11.52 -19.30 -4.88
C ILE A 9 -11.99 -17.93 -4.36
N PRO A 10 -12.62 -17.85 -3.18
CA PRO A 10 -13.06 -16.58 -2.63
C PRO A 10 -11.84 -15.70 -2.24
N ALA A 11 -11.96 -14.40 -2.49
CA ALA A 11 -10.92 -13.37 -2.34
C ALA A 11 -10.38 -13.15 -0.90
N SER A 12 -10.78 -13.94 0.08
CA SER A 12 -10.39 -13.79 1.50
C SER A 12 -9.27 -14.72 1.97
N ALA A 13 -8.63 -15.47 1.06
CA ALA A 13 -7.58 -16.44 1.38
C ALA A 13 -6.27 -16.21 0.61
N LEU A 14 -5.92 -14.95 0.33
CA LEU A 14 -4.56 -14.62 -0.10
C LEU A 14 -3.63 -14.74 1.11
N SER A 15 -3.03 -15.91 1.25
CA SER A 15 -2.07 -16.21 2.31
C SER A 15 -0.73 -15.53 2.01
N VAL A 16 0.06 -15.30 3.04
CA VAL A 16 1.46 -14.82 2.97
C VAL A 16 2.31 -15.61 1.96
N VAL A 17 1.90 -16.83 1.62
CA VAL A 17 2.53 -17.71 0.63
C VAL A 17 2.26 -17.22 -0.80
N ASP A 18 1.05 -16.73 -1.10
CA ASP A 18 0.72 -16.18 -2.43
C ASP A 18 1.45 -14.86 -2.69
N LEU A 19 1.63 -14.02 -1.64
CA LEU A 19 2.43 -12.80 -1.74
C LEU A 19 3.92 -13.12 -2.02
N LYS A 20 4.47 -14.18 -1.40
CA LYS A 20 5.84 -14.64 -1.67
C LYS A 20 5.99 -15.26 -3.05
N LEU A 21 4.99 -16.00 -3.54
CA LEU A 21 5.02 -16.58 -4.89
C LEU A 21 4.87 -15.51 -5.97
N THR A 22 4.07 -14.48 -5.74
CA THR A 22 3.95 -13.32 -6.63
C THR A 22 5.25 -12.50 -6.65
N LYS A 23 5.93 -12.35 -5.50
CA LYS A 23 7.28 -11.72 -5.44
C LYS A 23 8.36 -12.54 -6.16
N LEU A 24 8.32 -13.86 -6.07
CA LEU A 24 9.28 -14.75 -6.77
C LEU A 24 9.06 -14.75 -8.29
N SER A 25 7.84 -14.61 -8.77
CA SER A 25 7.52 -14.43 -10.19
C SER A 25 8.01 -13.06 -10.70
N ARG A 26 7.89 -11.99 -9.91
CA ARG A 26 8.39 -10.65 -10.25
C ARG A 26 9.93 -10.53 -10.31
N MET A 27 10.68 -11.47 -9.76
CA MET A 27 12.15 -11.43 -9.85
C MET A 27 12.70 -11.74 -11.27
N GLN A 28 11.84 -12.14 -12.22
CA GLN A 28 12.19 -12.31 -13.65
C GLN A 28 11.61 -11.21 -14.55
N ASP A 29 10.66 -10.39 -14.06
CA ASP A 29 10.08 -9.29 -14.81
C ASP A 29 10.89 -8.02 -14.57
N LYS A 30 11.13 -7.27 -15.63
CA LYS A 30 11.78 -5.95 -15.54
C LYS A 30 10.91 -5.02 -14.70
N LEU A 31 11.54 -4.21 -13.83
CA LEU A 31 10.85 -3.16 -13.09
C LEU A 31 10.23 -2.14 -14.05
N ARG A 32 8.95 -1.86 -13.87
CA ARG A 32 8.13 -1.00 -14.72
C ARG A 32 8.22 0.44 -14.26
N VAL A 33 8.66 1.34 -15.12
CA VAL A 33 8.90 2.75 -14.78
C VAL A 33 8.04 3.66 -15.65
N LEU A 34 7.39 4.64 -15.03
CA LEU A 34 6.76 5.77 -15.69
C LEU A 34 7.73 6.96 -15.67
N VAL A 35 7.92 7.62 -16.81
CA VAL A 35 8.72 8.84 -16.95
C VAL A 35 7.82 10.02 -17.22
N VAL A 36 7.92 11.11 -16.45
CA VAL A 36 7.13 12.33 -16.62
C VAL A 36 8.05 13.53 -16.70
N GLU A 37 8.09 14.18 -17.85
CA GLU A 37 9.02 15.28 -18.14
C GLU A 37 8.47 16.08 -19.34
N ASP A 38 8.36 17.39 -19.23
CA ASP A 38 7.81 18.23 -20.29
C ASP A 38 8.79 18.43 -21.47
N GLU A 39 10.09 18.47 -21.19
CA GLU A 39 11.12 18.58 -22.22
C GLU A 39 11.34 17.24 -22.94
N ALA A 40 10.91 17.13 -24.21
CA ALA A 40 10.95 15.88 -24.97
C ALA A 40 12.35 15.25 -25.06
N LEU A 41 13.41 16.05 -25.19
CA LEU A 41 14.80 15.54 -25.27
C LEU A 41 15.25 14.94 -23.95
N ILE A 42 14.93 15.58 -22.83
CA ILE A 42 15.28 15.07 -21.51
C ILE A 42 14.47 13.81 -21.21
N ARG A 43 13.17 13.79 -21.53
CA ARG A 43 12.31 12.62 -21.37
C ARG A 43 12.83 11.41 -22.13
N MET A 44 13.27 11.60 -23.39
CA MET A 44 13.88 10.54 -24.19
C MET A 44 15.21 10.05 -23.60
N ASP A 45 16.06 10.94 -23.09
CA ASP A 45 17.34 10.58 -22.47
C ASP A 45 17.14 9.79 -21.19
N VAL A 46 16.19 10.21 -20.33
CA VAL A 46 15.80 9.45 -19.13
C VAL A 46 15.29 8.07 -19.52
N ALA A 47 14.37 7.98 -20.46
CA ALA A 47 13.79 6.70 -20.90
C ALA A 47 14.88 5.76 -21.46
N ALA A 48 15.75 6.24 -22.31
CA ALA A 48 16.85 5.46 -22.87
C ALA A 48 17.83 4.98 -21.78
N THR A 49 18.18 5.85 -20.82
CA THR A 49 19.02 5.49 -19.68
C THR A 49 18.42 4.37 -18.84
N LEU A 50 17.12 4.42 -18.60
CA LEU A 50 16.40 3.40 -17.83
C LEU A 50 16.32 2.07 -18.58
N GLU A 51 16.01 2.11 -19.88
CA GLU A 51 15.95 0.92 -20.73
C GLU A 51 17.32 0.23 -20.86
N GLU A 52 18.40 1.00 -21.02
CA GLU A 52 19.78 0.48 -21.02
C GLU A 52 20.16 -0.16 -19.69
N ALA A 53 19.65 0.36 -18.58
CA ALA A 53 19.84 -0.22 -17.24
C ALA A 53 18.93 -1.44 -16.96
N GLY A 54 18.07 -1.82 -17.90
CA GLY A 54 17.23 -3.01 -17.81
C GLY A 54 15.84 -2.80 -17.24
N PHE A 55 15.41 -1.55 -17.01
CA PHE A 55 14.04 -1.21 -16.66
C PHE A 55 13.11 -1.30 -17.87
N GLU A 56 11.80 -1.37 -17.64
CA GLU A 56 10.77 -1.27 -18.67
C GLU A 56 10.06 0.08 -18.53
N VAL A 57 10.22 0.99 -19.50
CA VAL A 57 9.48 2.25 -19.53
C VAL A 57 8.08 1.97 -20.06
N VAL A 58 7.08 1.90 -19.18
CA VAL A 58 5.70 1.49 -19.53
C VAL A 58 4.87 2.64 -20.08
N ALA A 59 5.20 3.88 -19.72
CA ALA A 59 4.54 5.07 -20.25
C ALA A 59 5.43 6.31 -20.09
N GLN A 60 5.09 7.36 -20.82
CA GLN A 60 5.77 8.66 -20.76
C GLN A 60 4.71 9.78 -20.73
N GLY A 61 4.79 10.67 -19.75
CA GLY A 61 3.91 11.82 -19.59
C GLY A 61 4.65 13.14 -19.78
N VAL A 62 3.93 14.21 -20.03
CA VAL A 62 4.47 15.55 -20.29
C VAL A 62 4.15 16.57 -19.19
N ASP A 63 3.27 16.23 -18.26
CA ASP A 63 2.95 17.08 -17.10
C ASP A 63 2.45 16.22 -15.92
N GLY A 64 2.22 16.88 -14.77
CA GLY A 64 1.80 16.19 -13.55
C GLY A 64 0.40 15.56 -13.62
N GLU A 65 -0.54 16.13 -14.39
CA GLU A 65 -1.89 15.59 -14.53
C GLU A 65 -1.87 14.29 -15.34
N GLU A 66 -1.15 14.30 -16.46
CA GLU A 66 -0.93 13.10 -17.28
C GLU A 66 -0.16 12.04 -16.49
N GLY A 67 0.87 12.46 -15.71
CA GLY A 67 1.64 11.57 -14.83
C GLY A 67 0.77 10.80 -13.84
N ILE A 68 -0.18 11.47 -13.18
CA ILE A 68 -1.14 10.83 -12.26
C ILE A 68 -2.04 9.83 -13.02
N SER A 69 -2.59 10.25 -14.16
CA SER A 69 -3.48 9.40 -14.96
C SER A 69 -2.78 8.14 -15.44
N LEU A 70 -1.54 8.28 -15.97
CA LEU A 70 -0.72 7.17 -16.42
C LEU A 70 -0.28 6.25 -15.27
N ALA A 71 0.00 6.81 -14.07
CA ALA A 71 0.32 6.02 -12.90
C ALA A 71 -0.87 5.14 -12.45
N GLN A 72 -2.10 5.65 -12.52
CA GLN A 72 -3.32 4.89 -12.23
C GLN A 72 -3.61 3.81 -13.28
N GLU A 73 -3.38 4.10 -14.57
CA GLU A 73 -3.66 3.18 -15.67
C GLU A 73 -2.63 2.04 -15.74
N HIS A 74 -1.35 2.38 -15.60
CA HIS A 74 -0.27 1.42 -15.82
C HIS A 74 0.24 0.76 -14.55
N GLU A 75 -0.08 1.27 -13.35
CA GLU A 75 0.40 0.76 -12.06
C GLU A 75 1.91 0.46 -12.10
N PRO A 76 2.80 1.46 -12.38
CA PRO A 76 4.23 1.25 -12.46
C PRO A 76 4.83 0.93 -11.08
N ASP A 77 6.00 0.28 -11.08
CA ASP A 77 6.76 0.02 -9.85
C ASP A 77 7.51 1.27 -9.36
N LEU A 78 7.71 2.26 -10.22
CA LEU A 78 8.42 3.51 -9.93
C LEU A 78 7.97 4.61 -10.89
N VAL A 79 7.96 5.85 -10.41
CA VAL A 79 7.81 7.07 -11.25
C VAL A 79 9.09 7.90 -11.15
N VAL A 80 9.62 8.32 -12.31
CA VAL A 80 10.66 9.34 -12.42
C VAL A 80 10.01 10.59 -13.01
N MET A 81 10.02 11.71 -12.28
CA MET A 81 9.23 12.89 -12.61
C MET A 81 10.01 14.18 -12.43
N ASP A 82 9.92 15.10 -13.40
CA ASP A 82 10.45 16.46 -13.21
C ASP A 82 9.59 17.26 -12.22
N ILE A 83 10.23 18.18 -11.51
CA ILE A 83 9.52 19.09 -10.59
C ILE A 83 8.82 20.21 -11.37
N LYS A 84 9.50 20.81 -12.36
CA LYS A 84 9.01 21.98 -13.06
C LYS A 84 8.33 21.60 -14.38
N MET A 85 7.04 21.40 -14.34
CA MET A 85 6.22 21.09 -15.49
C MET A 85 5.04 22.05 -15.59
N PRO A 86 4.44 22.22 -16.78
CA PRO A 86 3.21 23.00 -16.97
C PRO A 86 2.03 22.33 -16.25
N ASN A 87 0.93 23.04 -16.12
CA ASN A 87 -0.35 22.62 -15.50
C ASN A 87 -0.19 22.23 -14.03
N LEU A 88 0.28 21.03 -13.73
CA LEU A 88 0.53 20.54 -12.37
C LEU A 88 2.02 20.25 -12.20
N ASP A 89 2.64 20.87 -11.17
CA ASP A 89 4.04 20.64 -10.83
C ASP A 89 4.28 19.22 -10.28
N GLY A 90 5.52 18.73 -10.42
CA GLY A 90 5.89 17.38 -10.04
C GLY A 90 5.81 17.09 -8.54
N ILE A 91 5.91 18.09 -7.67
CA ILE A 91 5.76 17.89 -6.21
C ILE A 91 4.29 17.59 -5.88
N SER A 92 3.37 18.41 -6.41
CA SER A 92 1.93 18.21 -6.24
C SER A 92 1.44 16.91 -6.87
N ALA A 93 2.04 16.50 -8.00
CA ALA A 93 1.75 15.21 -8.63
C ALA A 93 2.31 14.04 -7.79
N ALA A 94 3.53 14.16 -7.25
CA ALA A 94 4.15 13.15 -6.41
C ALA A 94 3.33 12.87 -5.13
N GLU A 95 2.74 13.90 -4.51
CA GLU A 95 1.85 13.75 -3.36
C GLU A 95 0.67 12.80 -3.69
N LYS A 96 -0.01 13.04 -4.83
CA LYS A 96 -1.13 12.19 -5.26
C LYS A 96 -0.69 10.79 -5.68
N ILE A 97 0.47 10.65 -6.31
CA ILE A 97 1.02 9.35 -6.71
C ILE A 97 1.47 8.55 -5.47
N SER A 98 1.97 9.22 -4.42
CA SER A 98 2.34 8.55 -3.17
C SER A 98 1.15 7.90 -2.46
N GLU A 99 -0.07 8.44 -2.60
CA GLU A 99 -1.32 7.84 -2.11
C GLU A 99 -1.60 6.48 -2.78
N LEU A 100 -1.14 6.30 -4.03
CA LEU A 100 -1.22 5.03 -4.76
C LEU A 100 -0.16 4.01 -4.32
N LYS A 101 0.71 4.38 -3.36
CA LYS A 101 1.83 3.53 -2.89
C LYS A 101 2.86 3.25 -3.98
N ILE A 102 3.06 4.17 -4.89
CA ILE A 102 4.07 4.10 -5.94
C ILE A 102 5.22 5.04 -5.55
N PRO A 103 6.48 4.58 -5.47
CA PRO A 103 7.63 5.42 -5.17
C PRO A 103 7.91 6.41 -6.28
N VAL A 104 8.26 7.65 -5.90
CA VAL A 104 8.56 8.73 -6.84
C VAL A 104 10.00 9.20 -6.65
N VAL A 105 10.75 9.31 -7.75
CA VAL A 105 12.05 9.99 -7.84
C VAL A 105 11.84 11.30 -8.58
N LEU A 106 12.16 12.42 -7.95
CA LEU A 106 12.02 13.73 -8.54
C LEU A 106 13.32 14.18 -9.23
N LEU A 107 13.19 14.72 -10.45
CA LEU A 107 14.24 15.43 -11.15
C LEU A 107 14.13 16.92 -10.87
N THR A 108 15.23 17.61 -10.59
CA THR A 108 15.21 19.02 -10.24
C THR A 108 16.36 19.78 -10.89
N ALA A 109 16.07 20.97 -11.39
CA ALA A 109 17.10 21.89 -11.91
C ALA A 109 17.84 22.66 -10.81
N PHE A 110 17.38 22.57 -9.54
CA PHE A 110 17.91 23.38 -8.44
C PHE A 110 18.11 22.58 -7.16
N SER A 111 19.24 22.84 -6.50
CA SER A 111 19.59 22.32 -5.17
C SER A 111 19.06 23.22 -4.02
N GLN A 112 17.91 23.90 -4.20
CA GLN A 112 17.36 24.75 -3.15
C GLN A 112 16.79 23.88 -2.02
N SER A 113 17.24 24.16 -0.79
CA SER A 113 16.83 23.43 0.42
C SER A 113 15.30 23.36 0.60
N ASP A 114 14.60 24.44 0.23
CA ASP A 114 13.15 24.55 0.40
C ASP A 114 12.37 23.58 -0.53
N LEU A 115 12.85 23.36 -1.76
CA LEU A 115 12.24 22.40 -2.69
C LEU A 115 12.47 20.95 -2.25
N VAL A 116 13.65 20.67 -1.70
CA VAL A 116 13.98 19.33 -1.16
C VAL A 116 13.07 18.98 0.03
N SER A 117 12.85 19.95 0.94
CA SER A 117 11.95 19.75 2.09
C SER A 117 10.51 19.50 1.63
N ARG A 118 9.99 20.32 0.71
CA ARG A 118 8.65 20.14 0.15
C ARG A 118 8.50 18.82 -0.60
N ALA A 119 9.51 18.42 -1.38
CA ALA A 119 9.51 17.13 -2.08
C ALA A 119 9.48 15.94 -1.11
N ALA A 120 10.20 16.02 0.01
CA ALA A 120 10.17 14.98 1.05
C ALA A 120 8.82 14.93 1.77
N GLU A 121 8.20 16.07 2.07
CA GLU A 121 6.85 16.16 2.65
C GLU A 121 5.78 15.61 1.71
N ALA A 122 5.94 15.78 0.39
CA ALA A 122 5.08 15.23 -0.65
C ALA A 122 5.29 13.71 -0.89
N GLY A 123 6.15 13.05 -0.11
CA GLY A 123 6.37 11.61 -0.20
C GLY A 123 7.36 11.17 -1.29
N ALA A 124 8.12 12.09 -1.88
CA ALA A 124 9.20 11.71 -2.80
C ALA A 124 10.30 10.92 -2.07
N MET A 125 10.68 9.79 -2.63
CA MET A 125 11.64 8.87 -2.00
C MET A 125 13.10 9.25 -2.27
N ALA A 126 13.36 9.91 -3.39
CA ALA A 126 14.66 10.45 -3.76
C ALA A 126 14.51 11.61 -4.75
N PHE A 127 15.61 12.36 -4.96
CA PHE A 127 15.68 13.39 -5.97
C PHE A 127 17.05 13.37 -6.66
N VAL A 128 17.09 13.84 -7.91
CA VAL A 128 18.30 13.92 -8.74
C VAL A 128 18.36 15.33 -9.36
N THR A 129 19.51 15.97 -9.26
CA THR A 129 19.70 17.32 -9.83
C THR A 129 20.08 17.26 -11.31
N LYS A 130 19.42 18.08 -12.13
CA LYS A 130 19.77 18.29 -13.55
C LYS A 130 20.96 19.26 -13.67
N PRO A 131 21.93 19.05 -14.60
CA PRO A 131 22.05 17.88 -15.48
C PRO A 131 22.59 16.66 -14.73
N PHE A 132 22.03 15.49 -14.99
CA PHE A 132 22.41 14.23 -14.37
C PHE A 132 23.05 13.27 -15.38
N LYS A 133 23.75 12.29 -14.83
CA LYS A 133 24.32 11.15 -15.59
C LYS A 133 23.63 9.85 -15.13
N PRO A 134 23.76 8.76 -15.88
CA PRO A 134 23.26 7.45 -15.43
C PRO A 134 23.75 7.07 -14.03
N ASN A 135 24.99 7.41 -13.69
CA ASN A 135 25.58 7.16 -12.37
C ASN A 135 24.95 8.00 -11.22
N ASP A 136 24.15 9.01 -11.52
CA ASP A 136 23.43 9.80 -10.54
C ASP A 136 21.98 9.30 -10.41
N LEU A 137 21.34 8.95 -11.54
CA LEU A 137 19.95 8.52 -11.61
C LEU A 137 19.75 7.11 -11.04
N LEU A 138 20.58 6.15 -11.47
CA LEU A 138 20.38 4.74 -11.08
C LEU A 138 20.54 4.48 -9.57
N PRO A 139 21.53 5.04 -8.85
CA PRO A 139 21.57 4.92 -7.40
C PRO A 139 20.40 5.56 -6.68
N ALA A 140 19.88 6.72 -7.18
CA ALA A 140 18.73 7.36 -6.61
C ALA A 140 17.46 6.49 -6.72
N ILE A 141 17.30 5.81 -7.86
CA ILE A 141 16.22 4.83 -8.06
C ILE A 141 16.34 3.67 -7.07
N GLN A 142 17.53 3.11 -6.91
CA GLN A 142 17.77 2.01 -5.97
C GLN A 142 17.45 2.42 -4.52
N ILE A 143 17.83 3.64 -4.13
CA ILE A 143 17.50 4.20 -2.80
C ILE A 143 16.00 4.38 -2.66
N ALA A 144 15.31 4.89 -3.68
CA ALA A 144 13.87 5.09 -3.65
C ALA A 144 13.11 3.77 -3.48
N LEU A 145 13.49 2.75 -4.22
CA LEU A 145 12.89 1.42 -4.13
C LEU A 145 13.13 0.78 -2.75
N ALA A 146 14.38 0.84 -2.23
CA ALA A 146 14.71 0.31 -0.93
C ALA A 146 13.92 0.99 0.21
N ARG A 147 13.81 2.33 0.19
CA ARG A 147 13.02 3.09 1.15
C ARG A 147 11.53 2.76 1.07
N HIS A 148 11.01 2.61 -0.14
CA HIS A 148 9.61 2.23 -0.34
C HIS A 148 9.32 0.84 0.23
N GLU A 149 10.19 -0.14 0.00
CA GLU A 149 10.06 -1.48 0.58
C GLU A 149 10.09 -1.45 2.12
N GLU A 150 10.99 -0.68 2.71
CA GLU A 150 11.08 -0.52 4.17
C GLU A 150 9.81 0.10 4.76
N LEU A 151 9.31 1.19 4.17
CA LEU A 151 8.07 1.85 4.62
C LEU A 151 6.86 0.93 4.49
N THR A 152 6.73 0.21 3.38
CA THR A 152 5.63 -0.74 3.15
C THR A 152 5.68 -1.89 4.16
N ALA A 153 6.86 -2.39 4.48
CA ALA A 153 7.03 -3.43 5.49
C ALA A 153 6.62 -2.94 6.90
N LEU A 154 7.04 -1.72 7.28
CA LEU A 154 6.66 -1.09 8.55
C LEU A 154 5.15 -0.84 8.65
N GLU A 155 4.52 -0.33 7.59
CA GLU A 155 3.06 -0.14 7.55
C GLU A 155 2.32 -1.46 7.74
N SER A 156 2.78 -2.54 7.10
CA SER A 156 2.20 -3.88 7.26
C SER A 156 2.33 -4.39 8.69
N GLU A 157 3.50 -4.18 9.34
CA GLU A 157 3.71 -4.58 10.73
C GLU A 157 2.80 -3.79 11.70
N ILE A 158 2.65 -2.48 11.48
CA ILE A 158 1.75 -1.64 12.27
C ILE A 158 0.30 -2.11 12.11
N ALA A 159 -0.16 -2.41 10.89
CA ALA A 159 -1.51 -2.91 10.63
C ALA A 159 -1.75 -4.25 11.34
N ASP A 160 -0.78 -5.17 11.31
CA ASP A 160 -0.86 -6.45 12.01
C ASP A 160 -0.93 -6.28 13.54
N LEU A 161 -0.13 -5.37 14.10
CA LEU A 161 -0.17 -5.07 15.55
C LEU A 161 -1.50 -4.46 15.95
N GLN A 162 -2.04 -3.53 15.16
CA GLN A 162 -3.36 -2.94 15.39
C GLN A 162 -4.46 -3.99 15.34
N ALA A 163 -4.45 -4.89 14.34
CA ALA A 163 -5.42 -5.97 14.22
C ALA A 163 -5.38 -6.92 15.43
N ARG A 164 -4.19 -7.24 15.95
CA ARG A 164 -4.02 -8.05 17.16
C ARG A 164 -4.57 -7.35 18.41
N LEU A 165 -4.33 -6.04 18.55
CA LEU A 165 -4.87 -5.24 19.67
C LEU A 165 -6.40 -5.17 19.64
N GLU A 166 -6.99 -4.93 18.46
CA GLU A 166 -8.45 -4.92 18.31
C GLU A 166 -9.05 -6.30 18.58
N THR A 167 -8.43 -7.37 18.09
CA THR A 167 -8.86 -8.73 18.41
C THR A 167 -8.84 -8.99 19.91
N ARG A 168 -7.79 -8.56 20.61
CA ARG A 168 -7.69 -8.71 22.07
C ARG A 168 -8.81 -7.95 22.79
N LYS A 169 -9.06 -6.69 22.42
CA LYS A 169 -10.16 -5.89 22.99
C LYS A 169 -11.53 -6.56 22.80
N LEU A 170 -11.80 -7.05 21.58
CA LEU A 170 -13.03 -7.78 21.28
C LEU A 170 -13.16 -9.04 22.13
N MET A 171 -12.09 -9.82 22.26
CA MET A 171 -12.05 -11.03 23.09
C MET A 171 -12.33 -10.73 24.55
N ASP A 172 -11.68 -9.71 25.14
CA ASP A 172 -11.86 -9.35 26.53
C ASP A 172 -13.29 -8.86 26.81
N ARG A 173 -13.87 -8.06 25.90
CA ARG A 173 -15.25 -7.61 26.01
C ARG A 173 -16.25 -8.77 25.87
N ALA A 174 -16.04 -9.69 24.91
CA ALA A 174 -16.90 -10.86 24.73
C ALA A 174 -16.83 -11.81 25.94
N LYS A 175 -15.63 -12.07 26.49
CA LYS A 175 -15.47 -12.83 27.74
C LYS A 175 -16.25 -12.19 28.89
N GLY A 176 -16.10 -10.88 29.09
CA GLY A 176 -16.84 -10.13 30.13
C GLY A 176 -18.35 -10.30 30.02
N LEU A 177 -18.91 -10.25 28.79
CA LEU A 177 -20.34 -10.46 28.56
C LEU A 177 -20.76 -11.91 28.83
N LEU A 178 -20.01 -12.89 28.39
CA LEU A 178 -20.27 -14.31 28.70
C LEU A 178 -20.21 -14.61 30.20
N MET A 179 -19.21 -14.06 30.91
CA MET A 179 -19.09 -14.18 32.35
C MET A 179 -20.28 -13.54 33.08
N SER A 180 -20.71 -12.36 32.68
CA SER A 180 -21.82 -11.64 33.35
C SER A 180 -23.18 -12.21 33.04
N LYS A 181 -23.47 -12.53 31.76
CA LYS A 181 -24.78 -12.99 31.30
C LYS A 181 -25.01 -14.48 31.43
N MET A 182 -23.96 -15.28 31.18
CA MET A 182 -24.06 -16.76 31.21
C MET A 182 -23.40 -17.40 32.47
N LYS A 183 -22.88 -16.57 33.39
CA LYS A 183 -22.25 -17.02 34.63
C LYS A 183 -21.05 -17.98 34.44
N LEU A 184 -20.37 -17.85 33.30
CA LEU A 184 -19.20 -18.65 33.00
C LEU A 184 -17.96 -18.13 33.74
N SER A 185 -17.02 -19.02 34.04
CA SER A 185 -15.68 -18.59 34.46
C SER A 185 -14.91 -18.04 33.26
N GLU A 186 -13.85 -17.24 33.50
CA GLU A 186 -13.04 -16.72 32.40
C GLU A 186 -12.45 -17.82 31.49
N PRO A 187 -11.89 -18.92 32.02
CA PRO A 187 -11.43 -20.02 31.19
C PRO A 187 -12.55 -20.69 30.38
N ASP A 188 -13.77 -20.78 30.92
CA ASP A 188 -14.90 -21.38 30.22
C ASP A 188 -15.45 -20.43 29.14
N ALA A 189 -15.48 -19.14 29.37
CA ALA A 189 -15.84 -18.13 28.38
C ALA A 189 -14.85 -18.17 27.19
N PHE A 190 -13.55 -18.28 27.45
CA PHE A 190 -12.56 -18.43 26.38
C PHE A 190 -12.75 -19.73 25.59
N ARG A 191 -12.92 -20.87 26.28
CA ARG A 191 -13.19 -22.16 25.63
C ARG A 191 -14.47 -22.15 24.79
N TRP A 192 -15.51 -21.45 25.26
CA TRP A 192 -16.74 -21.28 24.53
C TRP A 192 -16.53 -20.56 23.20
N ILE A 193 -15.80 -19.42 23.21
CA ILE A 193 -15.47 -18.67 22.00
C ILE A 193 -14.62 -19.52 21.04
N GLN A 194 -13.62 -20.22 21.58
CA GLN A 194 -12.74 -21.10 20.79
C GLN A 194 -13.53 -22.24 20.11
N LYS A 195 -14.42 -22.91 20.85
CA LYS A 195 -15.26 -23.96 20.29
C LYS A 195 -16.19 -23.43 19.22
N ALA A 196 -16.87 -22.32 19.47
CA ALA A 196 -17.75 -21.68 18.49
C ALA A 196 -16.99 -21.25 17.21
N SER A 197 -15.74 -20.81 17.33
CA SER A 197 -14.85 -20.51 16.21
C SER A 197 -14.59 -21.75 15.35
N MET A 198 -14.25 -22.88 15.97
CA MET A 198 -14.01 -24.15 15.29
C MET A 198 -15.27 -24.72 14.63
N ASP A 199 -16.38 -24.76 15.37
CA ASP A 199 -17.65 -25.33 14.89
C ASP A 199 -18.23 -24.55 13.70
N ARG A 200 -18.06 -23.25 13.68
CA ARG A 200 -18.60 -22.37 12.64
C ARG A 200 -17.59 -21.98 11.57
N ARG A 201 -16.33 -22.37 11.68
CA ARG A 201 -15.21 -21.99 10.80
C ARG A 201 -15.05 -20.47 10.69
N LEU A 202 -15.24 -19.77 11.80
CA LEU A 202 -15.08 -18.32 11.92
C LEU A 202 -13.80 -18.02 12.70
N SER A 203 -13.23 -16.81 12.52
CA SER A 203 -12.14 -16.35 13.38
C SER A 203 -12.66 -16.09 14.80
N MET A 204 -11.79 -16.17 15.82
CA MET A 204 -12.15 -15.85 17.20
C MET A 204 -12.65 -14.40 17.34
N ALA A 205 -12.09 -13.47 16.56
CA ALA A 205 -12.55 -12.07 16.51
C ALA A 205 -13.99 -11.95 15.97
N GLN A 206 -14.35 -12.70 14.93
CA GLN A 206 -15.72 -12.73 14.38
C GLN A 206 -16.72 -13.29 15.39
N VAL A 207 -16.34 -14.36 16.09
CA VAL A 207 -17.19 -14.95 17.14
C VAL A 207 -17.34 -13.96 18.31
N ALA A 208 -16.24 -13.33 18.74
CA ALA A 208 -16.26 -12.33 19.81
C ALA A 208 -17.17 -11.14 19.44
N LYS A 209 -17.09 -10.64 18.20
CA LYS A 209 -17.96 -9.59 17.70
C LYS A 209 -19.44 -10.02 17.72
N ALA A 210 -19.75 -11.22 17.24
CA ALA A 210 -21.13 -11.75 17.28
C ALA A 210 -21.67 -11.87 18.70
N VAL A 211 -20.83 -12.29 19.67
CA VAL A 211 -21.21 -12.32 21.10
C VAL A 211 -21.51 -10.92 21.62
N ILE A 212 -20.68 -9.94 21.28
CA ILE A 212 -20.89 -8.55 21.69
C ILE A 212 -22.20 -8.02 21.10
N ASP A 213 -22.42 -8.21 19.80
CA ASP A 213 -23.62 -7.73 19.09
C ASP A 213 -24.93 -8.36 19.65
N GLN A 214 -24.86 -9.61 20.13
CA GLN A 214 -26.03 -10.30 20.71
C GLN A 214 -26.26 -10.04 22.19
N LEU A 215 -25.22 -9.86 22.98
CA LEU A 215 -25.30 -9.77 24.43
C LEU A 215 -25.05 -8.37 25.02
N ALA A 216 -24.51 -7.43 24.23
CA ALA A 216 -24.42 -6.04 24.66
C ALA A 216 -25.82 -5.43 24.82
N PRO A 217 -26.08 -4.62 25.85
CA PRO A 217 -27.31 -3.86 25.93
C PRO A 217 -27.41 -2.99 24.68
N LYS A 218 -28.54 -3.02 23.99
CA LYS A 218 -28.85 -2.04 22.94
C LYS A 218 -28.90 -0.68 23.63
N ASP A 219 -27.97 0.21 23.30
CA ASP A 219 -28.07 1.61 23.73
C ASP A 219 -29.39 2.18 23.20
N SER A 220 -30.29 2.51 24.12
CA SER A 220 -31.56 3.16 23.84
C SER A 220 -31.34 4.65 23.55
N SER A 221 -30.63 4.98 22.47
CA SER A 221 -30.37 6.35 22.04
C SER A 221 -31.08 6.74 20.75
N ASP A 222 -32.07 5.96 20.27
CA ASP A 222 -32.84 6.28 19.06
C ASP A 222 -34.35 6.59 19.34
N GLU A 223 -34.74 6.88 20.62
CA GLU A 223 -36.11 7.29 20.94
C GLU A 223 -36.17 8.67 21.59
N GLU A 224 -35.55 9.70 21.00
CA GLU A 224 -35.91 11.09 21.29
C GLU A 224 -35.62 11.97 20.08
N ASN A 225 -36.41 11.80 19.02
CA ASN A 225 -36.73 12.87 18.09
C ASN A 225 -37.95 12.47 17.21
N SER A 226 -39.14 12.53 17.81
CA SER A 226 -40.40 12.65 17.08
C SER A 226 -41.08 13.91 17.48
#